data_fbe9fa05548eaeef8f2b304cf10161e2
#
_entry.id   fbe9fa05548eaeef8f2b304cf10161e2
#
_cell.length_a   1.000
_cell.length_b   1.000
_cell.length_c   1.000
_cell.angle_alpha   90.00
_cell.angle_beta   90.00
_cell.angle_gamma   90.00
#
_symmetry.space_group_name_H-M   'P 1'
#
loop_
_entity.id
_entity.type
_entity.pdbx_description
1 polymer ?
#
loop_
_entity_poly.entity_id
_entity_poly.type
_entity_poly.pdbx_seq_one_letter_code
_entity_poly.pdbx_strand_id
1 'polypeptide(L)'
;MEQELRELQRDVLTAYERSVQLKHPRDKGDFREEILKQFLVKHGLLPNRYSVAQNRVRAVAPSGHISPELDIVIHDRDGSIVLRRLDGTVDYLPIECIHGAIQVKSKLTKKALLDGLDNLKQFKSLVPSNKLEQNLGGFTLATGLFRRFGVLFAYEGSMKWEAVCRELQDFARQNPPEVWPNLVVVLDKGYMVLGDDKSYAWKNRDQLKIETPIVYGHPDLTASCLLDFYSILLELLKDTPAGSPDLNSYWRMPLTSGSRSYSFSHGATAEMLTCPRHGAYLKRISERDLTRIADFSRSAERINWVKAIDLAGGGEGNNEEAYERQPGMVRIFNPDGLPLTELLMKPNGVLSYDSVEIDGMTVLLPYHYIARDDLFEECPTCTKEAARTAKKTPSSPRSASGT
;
A
#
# COMPACT_ATOMS: atom_id res chain seq x y z
N MET A 1 9.04 -33.30 -7.85
CA MET A 1 8.78 -31.84 -7.63
C MET A 1 9.77 -31.21 -6.63
N GLU A 2 9.92 -31.71 -5.38
CA GLU A 2 10.91 -31.11 -4.44
C GLU A 2 12.34 -31.18 -4.95
N GLN A 3 12.79 -32.35 -5.44
CA GLN A 3 14.11 -32.51 -6.00
C GLN A 3 14.32 -31.62 -7.26
N GLU A 4 13.33 -31.53 -8.12
CA GLU A 4 13.37 -30.67 -9.30
C GLU A 4 13.52 -29.18 -8.90
N LEU A 5 12.79 -28.71 -7.88
CA LEU A 5 12.93 -27.33 -7.41
C LEU A 5 14.29 -27.05 -6.76
N ARG A 6 14.91 -28.04 -6.13
CA ARG A 6 16.30 -27.94 -5.65
C ARG A 6 17.32 -27.87 -6.80
N GLU A 7 17.08 -28.62 -7.87
CA GLU A 7 17.90 -28.54 -9.09
C GLU A 7 17.72 -27.17 -9.77
N LEU A 8 16.48 -26.69 -9.90
CA LEU A 8 16.19 -25.35 -10.41
C LEU A 8 16.83 -24.23 -9.57
N GLN A 9 16.92 -24.37 -8.25
CA GLN A 9 17.65 -23.41 -7.41
C GLN A 9 19.13 -23.33 -7.80
N ARG A 10 19.77 -24.47 -8.07
CA ARG A 10 21.17 -24.50 -8.53
C ARG A 10 21.32 -23.87 -9.91
N ASP A 11 20.39 -24.17 -10.83
CA ASP A 11 20.38 -23.58 -12.16
C ASP A 11 20.20 -22.06 -12.12
N VAL A 12 19.29 -21.56 -11.29
CA VAL A 12 19.05 -20.13 -11.08
C VAL A 12 20.29 -19.45 -10.51
N LEU A 13 20.94 -20.04 -9.50
CA LEU A 13 22.20 -19.52 -8.96
C LEU A 13 23.35 -19.55 -9.97
N THR A 14 23.46 -20.64 -10.75
CA THR A 14 24.47 -20.74 -11.82
C THR A 14 24.23 -19.69 -12.91
N ALA A 15 22.98 -19.46 -13.30
CA ALA A 15 22.64 -18.40 -14.26
C ALA A 15 22.96 -17.01 -13.71
N TYR A 16 22.70 -16.79 -12.41
CA TYR A 16 23.08 -15.56 -11.73
C TYR A 16 24.60 -15.34 -11.76
N GLU A 17 25.41 -16.35 -11.42
CA GLU A 17 26.88 -16.27 -11.45
C GLU A 17 27.39 -15.92 -12.84
N ARG A 18 26.85 -16.55 -13.89
CA ARG A 18 27.18 -16.21 -15.29
C ARG A 18 26.87 -14.75 -15.63
N SER A 19 25.83 -14.17 -15.05
CA SER A 19 25.48 -12.77 -15.25
C SER A 19 26.54 -11.78 -14.78
N VAL A 20 27.44 -12.19 -13.88
CA VAL A 20 28.54 -11.34 -13.38
C VAL A 20 29.48 -10.93 -14.52
N GLN A 21 29.59 -11.75 -15.58
CA GLN A 21 30.44 -11.49 -16.75
C GLN A 21 29.90 -10.39 -17.67
N LEU A 22 28.63 -10.00 -17.58
CA LEU A 22 28.05 -8.90 -18.34
C LEU A 22 28.74 -7.58 -17.97
N LYS A 23 29.06 -6.74 -18.97
CA LYS A 23 29.82 -5.52 -18.73
C LYS A 23 28.98 -4.36 -18.20
N HIS A 24 27.76 -4.21 -18.71
CA HIS A 24 26.91 -3.07 -18.35
C HIS A 24 26.01 -3.36 -17.12
N PRO A 25 25.97 -2.45 -16.13
CA PRO A 25 25.16 -2.66 -14.91
C PRO A 25 23.66 -2.85 -15.19
N ARG A 26 23.10 -2.12 -16.17
CA ARG A 26 21.70 -2.23 -16.56
C ARG A 26 21.39 -3.62 -17.14
N ASP A 27 22.22 -4.10 -18.07
CA ASP A 27 22.06 -5.42 -18.68
C ASP A 27 22.12 -6.54 -17.63
N LYS A 28 22.95 -6.36 -16.59
CA LYS A 28 23.01 -7.29 -15.45
C LYS A 28 21.69 -7.31 -14.66
N GLY A 29 21.10 -6.16 -14.44
CA GLY A 29 19.82 -6.05 -13.74
C GLY A 29 18.72 -6.75 -14.53
N ASP A 30 18.56 -6.36 -15.79
CA ASP A 30 17.54 -6.88 -16.69
C ASP A 30 17.66 -8.42 -16.87
N PHE A 31 18.88 -8.93 -17.01
CA PHE A 31 19.12 -10.37 -17.13
C PHE A 31 18.75 -11.14 -15.85
N ARG A 32 18.98 -10.56 -14.66
CA ARG A 32 18.65 -11.19 -13.38
C ARG A 32 17.16 -11.19 -13.11
N GLU A 33 16.48 -10.11 -13.47
CA GLU A 33 15.01 -10.08 -13.46
C GLU A 33 14.45 -11.19 -14.39
N GLU A 34 15.03 -11.34 -15.57
CA GLU A 34 14.61 -12.35 -16.54
C GLU A 34 14.85 -13.79 -16.05
N ILE A 35 15.93 -14.08 -15.33
CA ILE A 35 16.17 -15.42 -14.74
C ILE A 35 14.98 -15.81 -13.84
N LEU A 36 14.54 -14.91 -12.95
CA LEU A 36 13.43 -15.20 -12.04
C LEU A 36 12.08 -15.24 -12.78
N LYS A 37 11.88 -14.40 -13.79
CA LYS A 37 10.70 -14.47 -14.67
C LYS A 37 10.63 -15.83 -15.37
N GLN A 38 11.72 -16.28 -15.95
CA GLN A 38 11.81 -17.59 -16.63
C GLN A 38 11.52 -18.75 -15.67
N PHE A 39 12.00 -18.69 -14.44
CA PHE A 39 11.65 -19.67 -13.42
C PHE A 39 10.12 -19.75 -13.21
N LEU A 40 9.43 -18.62 -13.12
CA LEU A 40 7.99 -18.58 -12.89
C LEU A 40 7.17 -19.04 -14.12
N VAL A 41 7.61 -18.68 -15.33
CA VAL A 41 6.82 -18.86 -16.56
C VAL A 41 7.15 -20.17 -17.24
N LYS A 42 8.45 -20.46 -17.46
CA LYS A 42 8.92 -21.54 -18.33
C LYS A 42 8.56 -22.93 -17.84
N HIS A 43 8.50 -23.13 -16.52
CA HIS A 43 8.25 -24.43 -15.93
C HIS A 43 6.77 -24.70 -15.64
N GLY A 44 5.86 -23.80 -16.08
CA GLY A 44 4.42 -23.96 -15.84
C GLY A 44 4.05 -23.97 -14.36
N LEU A 45 4.85 -23.31 -13.52
CA LEU A 45 4.68 -23.31 -12.09
C LEU A 45 3.51 -22.43 -11.62
N LEU A 46 3.12 -21.44 -12.43
CA LEU A 46 1.96 -20.60 -12.12
C LEU A 46 0.68 -21.18 -12.73
N PRO A 47 -0.42 -21.30 -11.95
CA PRO A 47 -1.72 -21.63 -12.51
C PRO A 47 -2.16 -20.64 -13.60
N ASN A 48 -2.86 -21.12 -14.62
CA ASN A 48 -3.16 -20.37 -15.85
C ASN A 48 -3.84 -19.01 -15.65
N ARG A 49 -4.54 -18.81 -14.56
CA ARG A 49 -5.18 -17.52 -14.23
C ARG A 49 -4.20 -16.41 -13.87
N TYR A 50 -2.95 -16.75 -13.56
CA TYR A 50 -1.91 -15.79 -13.25
C TYR A 50 -0.99 -15.59 -14.44
N SER A 51 -0.62 -14.35 -14.68
CA SER A 51 0.32 -13.99 -15.74
C SER A 51 1.43 -13.12 -15.17
N VAL A 52 2.63 -13.31 -15.69
CA VAL A 52 3.79 -12.45 -15.36
C VAL A 52 3.93 -11.41 -16.47
N ALA A 53 3.97 -10.14 -16.08
CA ALA A 53 4.12 -9.04 -17.04
C ALA A 53 5.45 -9.15 -17.79
N GLN A 54 5.38 -9.02 -19.12
CA GLN A 54 6.57 -9.08 -19.98
C GLN A 54 7.43 -7.82 -19.83
N ASN A 55 6.78 -6.66 -19.82
CA ASN A 55 7.41 -5.37 -19.62
C ASN A 55 7.53 -5.03 -18.13
N ARG A 56 8.33 -4.04 -17.80
CA ARG A 56 8.30 -3.42 -16.49
C ARG A 56 6.97 -2.74 -16.28
N VAL A 57 6.51 -2.71 -15.06
CA VAL A 57 5.16 -2.22 -14.72
C VAL A 57 5.25 -1.07 -13.73
N ARG A 58 4.39 -0.09 -13.95
CA ARG A 58 3.97 0.88 -12.93
C ARG A 58 2.51 0.64 -12.61
N ALA A 59 2.23 0.30 -11.38
CA ALA A 59 0.86 0.16 -10.92
C ALA A 59 0.21 1.54 -10.74
N VAL A 60 -1.05 1.65 -11.14
CA VAL A 60 -1.82 2.90 -11.06
C VAL A 60 -3.04 2.65 -10.19
N ALA A 61 -3.28 3.52 -9.21
CA ALA A 61 -4.48 3.50 -8.38
C ALA A 61 -5.57 4.43 -8.95
N PRO A 62 -6.85 4.22 -8.63
CA PRO A 62 -7.95 5.11 -9.04
C PRO A 62 -7.79 6.55 -8.56
N SER A 63 -7.00 6.78 -7.52
CA SER A 63 -6.61 8.11 -7.04
C SER A 63 -5.63 8.86 -7.94
N GLY A 64 -5.13 8.23 -9.00
CA GLY A 64 -4.12 8.80 -9.90
C GLY A 64 -2.67 8.56 -9.47
N HIS A 65 -2.44 8.02 -8.27
CA HIS A 65 -1.10 7.70 -7.82
C HIS A 65 -0.52 6.50 -8.55
N ILE A 66 0.78 6.56 -8.83
CA ILE A 66 1.53 5.52 -9.52
C ILE A 66 2.67 5.00 -8.65
N SER A 67 2.93 3.70 -8.74
CA SER A 67 4.08 3.08 -8.08
C SER A 67 5.41 3.49 -8.72
N PRO A 68 6.54 3.28 -8.03
CA PRO A 68 7.82 3.11 -8.69
C PRO A 68 7.74 2.00 -9.75
N GLU A 69 8.77 1.89 -10.57
CA GLU A 69 8.92 0.79 -11.51
C GLU A 69 9.10 -0.52 -10.75
N LEU A 70 8.31 -1.53 -11.12
CA LEU A 70 8.28 -2.84 -10.49
C LEU A 70 8.96 -3.86 -11.41
N ASP A 71 9.88 -4.65 -10.86
CA ASP A 71 10.74 -5.55 -11.62
C ASP A 71 9.94 -6.74 -12.17
N ILE A 72 9.15 -7.41 -11.32
CA ILE A 72 8.27 -8.52 -11.70
C ILE A 72 6.89 -8.29 -11.13
N VAL A 73 5.88 -8.31 -11.98
CA VAL A 73 4.48 -8.16 -11.58
C VAL A 73 3.69 -9.39 -12.00
N ILE A 74 2.95 -9.95 -11.05
CA ILE A 74 2.00 -11.03 -11.29
C ILE A 74 0.61 -10.41 -11.29
N HIS A 75 -0.10 -10.58 -12.41
CA HIS A 75 -1.40 -9.98 -12.64
C HIS A 75 -2.43 -11.02 -13.08
N ASP A 76 -3.70 -10.67 -12.99
CA ASP A 76 -4.79 -11.48 -13.50
C ASP A 76 -4.68 -11.59 -15.02
N ARG A 77 -4.77 -12.81 -15.55
CA ARG A 77 -4.56 -13.07 -16.97
C ARG A 77 -5.69 -12.51 -17.85
N ASP A 78 -6.91 -12.67 -17.41
CA ASP A 78 -8.08 -12.42 -18.25
C ASP A 78 -8.69 -11.04 -18.01
N GLY A 79 -8.55 -10.50 -16.79
CA GLY A 79 -9.12 -9.21 -16.40
C GLY A 79 -8.18 -8.01 -16.51
N SER A 80 -6.91 -8.23 -16.89
CA SER A 80 -5.94 -7.14 -16.92
C SER A 80 -6.00 -6.32 -18.20
N ILE A 81 -5.84 -5.01 -18.03
CA ILE A 81 -5.69 -4.06 -19.14
C ILE A 81 -4.44 -3.21 -18.94
N VAL A 82 -3.87 -2.73 -20.03
CA VAL A 82 -2.79 -1.75 -20.03
C VAL A 82 -3.39 -0.37 -20.30
N LEU A 83 -3.36 0.52 -19.29
CA LEU A 83 -3.87 1.89 -19.42
C LEU A 83 -2.99 2.72 -20.37
N ARG A 84 -1.70 2.52 -20.30
CA ARG A 84 -0.70 3.22 -21.12
C ARG A 84 0.54 2.34 -21.26
N ARG A 85 1.13 2.38 -22.44
CA ARG A 85 2.46 1.80 -22.72
C ARG A 85 3.42 2.90 -23.12
N LEU A 86 4.52 3.04 -22.36
CA LEU A 86 5.54 4.03 -22.63
C LEU A 86 6.70 3.35 -23.38
N ASP A 87 6.99 3.83 -24.59
CA ASP A 87 8.11 3.39 -25.44
C ASP A 87 8.24 1.85 -25.59
N GLY A 88 7.12 1.13 -25.45
CA GLY A 88 7.09 -0.32 -25.55
C GLY A 88 7.80 -1.08 -24.42
N THR A 89 8.30 -0.39 -23.39
CA THR A 89 9.13 -0.99 -22.32
C THR A 89 8.51 -0.94 -20.93
N VAL A 90 7.60 -0.01 -20.69
CA VAL A 90 6.92 0.16 -19.40
C VAL A 90 5.42 0.20 -19.59
N ASP A 91 4.71 -0.70 -18.91
CA ASP A 91 3.26 -0.78 -18.92
C ASP A 91 2.68 -0.16 -17.63
N TYR A 92 1.62 0.62 -17.78
CA TYR A 92 0.83 1.18 -16.69
C TYR A 92 -0.41 0.32 -16.49
N LEU A 93 -0.45 -0.43 -15.39
CA LEU A 93 -1.57 -1.33 -15.07
C LEU A 93 -2.38 -0.80 -13.90
N PRO A 94 -3.73 -0.90 -13.96
CA PRO A 94 -4.57 -0.70 -12.78
C PRO A 94 -4.14 -1.60 -11.62
N ILE A 95 -4.12 -1.06 -10.43
CA ILE A 95 -3.75 -1.83 -9.22
C ILE A 95 -4.67 -3.02 -8.99
N GLU A 96 -5.93 -2.94 -9.41
CA GLU A 96 -6.93 -4.02 -9.33
C GLU A 96 -6.53 -5.26 -10.11
N CYS A 97 -5.84 -5.07 -11.23
CA CYS A 97 -5.38 -6.16 -12.07
C CYS A 97 -4.21 -6.95 -11.48
N ILE A 98 -3.52 -6.39 -10.49
CA ILE A 98 -2.27 -6.90 -9.95
C ILE A 98 -2.53 -7.76 -8.71
N HIS A 99 -2.00 -8.98 -8.67
CA HIS A 99 -1.95 -9.78 -7.44
C HIS A 99 -0.83 -9.30 -6.54
N GLY A 100 0.36 -9.10 -7.08
CA GLY A 100 1.52 -8.65 -6.32
C GLY A 100 2.73 -8.37 -7.19
N ALA A 101 3.79 -7.90 -6.52
CA ALA A 101 5.06 -7.57 -7.15
C ALA A 101 6.24 -8.21 -6.42
N ILE A 102 7.29 -8.54 -7.18
CA ILE A 102 8.56 -9.01 -6.66
C ILE A 102 9.62 -8.01 -7.07
N GLN A 103 10.26 -7.40 -6.09
CA GLN A 103 11.40 -6.52 -6.30
C GLN A 103 12.67 -7.34 -6.27
N VAL A 104 13.46 -7.30 -7.35
CA VAL A 104 14.64 -8.14 -7.51
C VAL A 104 15.92 -7.36 -7.19
N LYS A 105 16.79 -7.95 -6.41
CA LYS A 105 18.12 -7.41 -6.12
C LYS A 105 19.18 -8.46 -6.44
N SER A 106 20.25 -8.02 -7.06
CA SER A 106 21.39 -8.89 -7.33
C SER A 106 22.04 -9.37 -6.05
N LYS A 107 22.39 -8.40 -5.20
CA LYS A 107 23.06 -8.62 -3.92
C LYS A 107 22.39 -7.78 -2.86
N LEU A 108 22.02 -8.39 -1.75
CA LEU A 108 21.36 -7.71 -0.65
C LEU A 108 22.39 -6.98 0.22
N THR A 109 22.67 -5.74 -0.14
CA THR A 109 23.37 -4.76 0.70
C THR A 109 22.34 -4.00 1.56
N LYS A 110 22.79 -3.28 2.59
CA LYS A 110 21.89 -2.43 3.39
C LYS A 110 21.12 -1.44 2.51
N LYS A 111 21.79 -0.78 1.57
CA LYS A 111 21.14 0.14 0.65
C LYS A 111 20.11 -0.58 -0.23
N ALA A 112 20.47 -1.72 -0.82
CA ALA A 112 19.57 -2.48 -1.69
C ALA A 112 18.34 -3.01 -0.93
N LEU A 113 18.49 -3.37 0.35
CA LEU A 113 17.39 -3.76 1.23
C LEU A 113 16.43 -2.57 1.45
N LEU A 114 16.95 -1.42 1.88
CA LEU A 114 16.13 -0.25 2.18
C LEU A 114 15.45 0.31 0.92
N ASP A 115 16.17 0.41 -0.20
CA ASP A 115 15.60 0.83 -1.49
C ASP A 115 14.48 -0.14 -1.95
N GLY A 116 14.68 -1.45 -1.77
CA GLY A 116 13.69 -2.46 -2.13
C GLY A 116 12.45 -2.40 -1.23
N LEU A 117 12.64 -2.22 0.07
CA LEU A 117 11.55 -2.04 1.03
C LEU A 117 10.74 -0.77 0.75
N ASP A 118 11.41 0.35 0.41
CA ASP A 118 10.73 1.59 0.07
C ASP A 118 9.92 1.48 -1.23
N ASN A 119 10.45 0.83 -2.26
CA ASN A 119 9.71 0.56 -3.50
C ASN A 119 8.46 -0.29 -3.23
N LEU A 120 8.57 -1.34 -2.42
CA LEU A 120 7.43 -2.16 -2.03
C LEU A 120 6.43 -1.39 -1.17
N LYS A 121 6.89 -0.55 -0.26
CA LYS A 121 6.04 0.34 0.54
C LYS A 121 5.21 1.25 -0.34
N GLN A 122 5.83 1.93 -1.32
CA GLN A 122 5.13 2.80 -2.24
C GLN A 122 4.10 2.03 -3.09
N PHE A 123 4.46 0.85 -3.59
CA PHE A 123 3.53 -0.02 -4.31
C PHE A 123 2.36 -0.46 -3.43
N LYS A 124 2.62 -0.97 -2.24
CA LYS A 124 1.59 -1.49 -1.33
C LYS A 124 0.73 -0.38 -0.71
N SER A 125 1.15 0.87 -0.76
CA SER A 125 0.32 2.01 -0.35
C SER A 125 -0.77 2.36 -1.36
N LEU A 126 -0.67 1.89 -2.61
CA LEU A 126 -1.73 2.07 -3.60
C LEU A 126 -3.00 1.31 -3.20
N VAL A 127 -4.13 1.98 -3.26
CA VAL A 127 -5.41 1.44 -2.85
C VAL A 127 -6.24 1.10 -4.07
N PRO A 128 -6.64 -0.17 -4.26
CA PRO A 128 -7.56 -0.55 -5.33
C PRO A 128 -8.99 -0.08 -5.02
N SER A 129 -9.80 0.16 -6.06
CA SER A 129 -11.21 0.52 -5.92
C SER A 129 -12.11 -0.68 -5.59
N ASN A 130 -11.63 -1.89 -5.79
CA ASN A 130 -12.44 -3.09 -5.60
C ASN A 130 -12.73 -3.32 -4.13
N LYS A 131 -13.94 -2.96 -3.73
CA LYS A 131 -14.56 -3.49 -2.52
C LYS A 131 -15.17 -4.83 -2.89
N LEU A 132 -14.79 -5.91 -2.23
CA LEU A 132 -15.49 -7.17 -2.36
C LEU A 132 -16.86 -6.98 -1.69
N GLU A 133 -17.88 -6.79 -2.51
CA GLU A 133 -19.25 -6.75 -2.03
C GLU A 133 -19.73 -8.19 -1.78
N GLN A 134 -19.82 -8.57 -0.53
CA GLN A 134 -20.48 -9.82 -0.13
C GLN A 134 -21.93 -9.51 0.20
N ASN A 135 -22.84 -9.98 -0.65
CA ASN A 135 -24.27 -9.96 -0.37
C ASN A 135 -24.63 -11.05 0.66
N LEU A 136 -24.86 -10.66 1.88
CA LEU A 136 -25.36 -11.51 2.96
C LEU A 136 -26.83 -11.17 3.23
N GLY A 137 -27.75 -11.83 2.52
CA GLY A 137 -29.17 -11.76 2.84
C GLY A 137 -29.79 -10.37 2.83
N GLY A 138 -29.38 -9.50 1.89
CA GLY A 138 -29.89 -8.13 1.76
C GLY A 138 -28.98 -7.04 2.34
N PHE A 139 -27.85 -7.42 2.95
CA PHE A 139 -26.79 -6.50 3.36
C PHE A 139 -25.57 -6.69 2.47
N THR A 140 -25.08 -5.59 1.90
CA THR A 140 -23.79 -5.57 1.19
C THR A 140 -22.70 -5.21 2.19
N LEU A 141 -21.93 -6.20 2.61
CA LEU A 141 -20.70 -5.95 3.38
C LEU A 141 -19.58 -5.67 2.38
N ALA A 142 -19.11 -4.44 2.35
CA ALA A 142 -17.84 -4.11 1.73
C ALA A 142 -16.72 -4.66 2.64
N THR A 143 -16.31 -5.89 2.41
CA THR A 143 -15.15 -6.44 3.11
C THR A 143 -13.87 -5.88 2.52
N GLY A 144 -13.05 -5.39 3.38
CA GLY A 144 -11.75 -4.76 3.28
C GLY A 144 -11.02 -4.80 1.94
N LEU A 145 -10.32 -3.73 1.68
CA LEU A 145 -9.44 -3.59 0.52
C LEU A 145 -8.40 -4.69 0.52
N PHE A 146 -8.40 -5.49 -0.53
CA PHE A 146 -7.35 -6.48 -0.74
C PHE A 146 -6.05 -5.78 -1.11
N ARG A 147 -5.14 -5.74 -0.15
CA ARG A 147 -3.78 -5.24 -0.39
C ARG A 147 -3.03 -6.20 -1.28
N ARG A 148 -2.23 -5.65 -2.16
CA ARG A 148 -1.34 -6.43 -3.02
C ARG A 148 -0.18 -6.97 -2.21
N PHE A 149 0.29 -8.16 -2.53
CA PHE A 149 1.49 -8.67 -1.87
C PHE A 149 2.76 -8.07 -2.48
N GLY A 150 3.81 -7.96 -1.66
CA GLY A 150 5.12 -7.50 -2.08
C GLY A 150 6.21 -8.43 -1.56
N VAL A 151 7.09 -8.87 -2.45
CA VAL A 151 8.24 -9.72 -2.15
C VAL A 151 9.52 -9.01 -2.51
N LEU A 152 10.49 -9.04 -1.63
CA LEU A 152 11.87 -8.65 -1.94
C LEU A 152 12.69 -9.93 -2.16
N PHE A 153 13.26 -10.09 -3.35
CA PHE A 153 14.05 -11.24 -3.73
C PHE A 153 15.48 -10.81 -4.06
N ALA A 154 16.46 -11.44 -3.41
CA ALA A 154 17.87 -11.24 -3.71
C ALA A 154 18.54 -12.59 -3.99
N TYR A 155 19.47 -12.60 -4.95
CA TYR A 155 20.25 -13.81 -5.30
C TYR A 155 21.32 -14.10 -4.27
N GLU A 156 21.99 -13.07 -3.76
CA GLU A 156 23.13 -13.17 -2.87
C GLU A 156 23.00 -12.20 -1.68
N GLY A 157 23.34 -12.67 -0.49
CA GLY A 157 23.37 -11.86 0.72
C GLY A 157 24.78 -11.36 1.06
N SER A 158 25.02 -10.04 1.07
CA SER A 158 26.29 -9.45 1.55
C SER A 158 26.27 -9.04 3.01
N MET A 159 25.10 -8.92 3.59
CA MET A 159 24.92 -8.59 5.02
C MET A 159 24.95 -9.86 5.87
N LYS A 160 25.31 -9.72 7.14
CA LYS A 160 25.09 -10.75 8.14
C LYS A 160 23.59 -10.97 8.31
N TRP A 161 23.17 -12.21 8.51
CA TRP A 161 21.75 -12.59 8.62
C TRP A 161 21.00 -11.77 9.66
N GLU A 162 21.60 -11.64 10.86
CA GLU A 162 21.02 -10.89 11.97
C GLU A 162 20.88 -9.40 11.67
N ALA A 163 21.78 -8.86 10.83
CA ALA A 163 21.71 -7.47 10.42
C ALA A 163 20.55 -7.22 9.45
N VAL A 164 20.26 -8.18 8.55
CA VAL A 164 19.09 -8.09 7.67
C VAL A 164 17.80 -8.17 8.49
N CYS A 165 17.73 -9.11 9.44
CA CYS A 165 16.58 -9.25 10.35
C CYS A 165 16.34 -7.96 11.14
N ARG A 166 17.39 -7.31 11.64
CA ARG A 166 17.28 -6.05 12.39
C ARG A 166 16.75 -4.91 11.53
N GLU A 167 17.31 -4.70 10.33
CA GLU A 167 16.84 -3.65 9.42
C GLU A 167 15.38 -3.87 9.02
N LEU A 168 14.97 -5.11 8.78
CA LEU A 168 13.58 -5.45 8.47
C LEU A 168 12.66 -5.21 9.67
N GLN A 169 13.11 -5.52 10.89
CA GLN A 169 12.39 -5.25 12.12
C GLN A 169 12.22 -3.74 12.36
N ASP A 170 13.26 -2.96 12.14
CA ASP A 170 13.23 -1.51 12.28
C ASP A 170 12.30 -0.89 11.24
N PHE A 171 12.31 -1.39 10.00
CA PHE A 171 11.36 -0.99 8.98
C PHE A 171 9.91 -1.28 9.39
N ALA A 172 9.64 -2.47 9.92
CA ALA A 172 8.31 -2.86 10.34
C ALA A 172 7.78 -2.02 11.52
N ARG A 173 8.65 -1.65 12.46
CA ARG A 173 8.29 -0.76 13.58
C ARG A 173 7.97 0.67 13.14
N GLN A 174 8.62 1.14 12.08
CA GLN A 174 8.46 2.50 11.58
C GLN A 174 7.33 2.67 10.57
N ASN A 175 6.77 1.57 10.08
CA ASN A 175 5.76 1.58 9.04
C ASN A 175 4.55 0.74 9.42
N PRO A 176 3.34 1.11 8.97
CA PRO A 176 2.14 0.33 9.27
C PRO A 176 2.15 -1.03 8.55
N PRO A 177 1.45 -2.04 9.11
CA PRO A 177 1.44 -3.40 8.57
C PRO A 177 1.02 -3.53 7.10
N GLU A 178 0.19 -2.60 6.65
CA GLU A 178 -0.34 -2.58 5.28
C GLU A 178 0.75 -2.50 4.21
N VAL A 179 1.91 -1.94 4.55
CA VAL A 179 3.01 -1.73 3.59
C VAL A 179 4.22 -2.63 3.84
N TRP A 180 4.14 -3.53 4.81
CA TRP A 180 5.22 -4.47 5.07
C TRP A 180 5.42 -5.43 3.90
N PRO A 181 6.66 -5.84 3.60
CA PRO A 181 6.89 -6.93 2.67
C PRO A 181 6.23 -8.21 3.21
N ASN A 182 5.70 -9.02 2.32
CA ASN A 182 5.13 -10.31 2.70
C ASN A 182 6.21 -11.37 2.88
N LEU A 183 7.31 -11.21 2.15
CA LEU A 183 8.43 -12.14 2.16
C LEU A 183 9.71 -11.40 1.72
N VAL A 184 10.82 -11.68 2.38
CA VAL A 184 12.17 -11.29 1.95
C VAL A 184 12.97 -12.57 1.73
N VAL A 185 13.43 -12.78 0.50
CA VAL A 185 14.20 -13.95 0.08
C VAL A 185 15.64 -13.54 -0.19
N VAL A 186 16.57 -14.31 0.32
CA VAL A 186 17.99 -14.25 -0.01
C VAL A 186 18.40 -15.66 -0.43
N LEU A 187 18.41 -15.91 -1.74
CA LEU A 187 18.40 -17.25 -2.31
C LEU A 187 19.57 -18.13 -1.85
N ASP A 188 20.72 -17.53 -1.58
CA ASP A 188 21.92 -18.22 -1.05
C ASP A 188 21.92 -18.38 0.47
N LYS A 189 20.90 -17.87 1.19
CA LYS A 189 20.88 -17.86 2.66
C LYS A 189 19.59 -18.32 3.30
N GLY A 190 18.44 -18.11 2.66
CA GLY A 190 17.12 -18.41 3.20
C GLY A 190 16.12 -17.28 3.01
N TYR A 191 15.09 -17.25 3.84
CA TYR A 191 14.05 -16.24 3.75
C TYR A 191 13.63 -15.70 5.12
N MET A 192 12.94 -14.58 5.11
CA MET A 192 12.44 -13.89 6.30
C MET A 192 10.98 -13.52 6.11
N VAL A 193 10.20 -13.68 7.17
CA VAL A 193 8.81 -13.24 7.27
C VAL A 193 8.59 -12.45 8.56
N LEU A 194 7.58 -11.61 8.57
CA LEU A 194 7.16 -10.90 9.77
C LEU A 194 6.12 -11.72 10.53
N GLY A 195 5.99 -11.50 11.80
CA GLY A 195 5.03 -12.13 12.69
C GLY A 195 4.92 -11.42 14.02
N ASP A 196 4.36 -12.08 15.01
CA ASP A 196 4.31 -11.66 16.40
C ASP A 196 4.86 -12.78 17.32
N ASP A 197 4.65 -12.68 18.61
CA ASP A 197 5.07 -13.69 19.59
C ASP A 197 4.32 -15.04 19.49
N LYS A 198 3.24 -15.09 18.72
CA LYS A 198 2.36 -16.26 18.55
C LYS A 198 2.60 -16.99 17.24
N SER A 199 2.81 -16.24 16.16
CA SER A 199 2.92 -16.81 14.82
C SER A 199 3.61 -15.90 13.83
N TYR A 200 4.15 -16.48 12.77
CA TYR A 200 4.59 -15.71 11.60
C TYR A 200 3.44 -15.52 10.62
N ALA A 201 3.46 -14.40 9.88
CA ALA A 201 2.41 -13.98 8.99
C ALA A 201 2.98 -13.46 7.66
N TRP A 202 2.80 -14.22 6.58
CA TRP A 202 3.12 -13.74 5.24
C TRP A 202 1.91 -13.18 4.50
N LYS A 203 0.67 -13.53 4.88
CA LYS A 203 -0.54 -13.01 4.25
C LYS A 203 -0.88 -11.61 4.78
N ASN A 204 -1.32 -10.74 3.88
CA ASN A 204 -1.67 -9.36 4.26
C ASN A 204 -2.66 -9.30 5.43
N ARG A 205 -3.73 -10.10 5.38
CA ARG A 205 -4.76 -10.14 6.43
C ARG A 205 -4.23 -10.56 7.81
N ASP A 206 -3.17 -11.36 7.83
CA ASP A 206 -2.57 -11.82 9.08
C ASP A 206 -1.55 -10.79 9.59
N GLN A 207 -0.82 -10.14 8.69
CA GLN A 207 0.07 -9.01 9.04
C GLN A 207 -0.70 -7.86 9.70
N LEU A 208 -1.93 -7.57 9.25
CA LEU A 208 -2.78 -6.52 9.82
C LEU A 208 -3.17 -6.76 11.29
N LYS A 209 -3.03 -7.97 11.80
CA LYS A 209 -3.33 -8.33 13.20
C LYS A 209 -2.13 -8.15 14.12
N ILE A 210 -0.93 -7.92 13.56
CA ILE A 210 0.31 -7.83 14.31
C ILE A 210 0.43 -6.44 14.97
N GLU A 211 0.53 -6.42 16.28
CA GLU A 211 0.77 -5.18 17.04
C GLU A 211 2.27 -4.92 17.24
N THR A 212 3.01 -5.97 17.59
CA THR A 212 4.46 -5.88 17.81
C THR A 212 5.18 -6.77 16.80
N PRO A 213 5.77 -6.21 15.74
CA PRO A 213 6.40 -7.01 14.70
C PRO A 213 7.68 -7.71 15.20
N ILE A 214 7.80 -8.97 14.88
CA ILE A 214 8.98 -9.82 15.05
C ILE A 214 9.39 -10.37 13.70
N VAL A 215 10.67 -10.41 13.41
CA VAL A 215 11.21 -11.02 12.18
C VAL A 215 11.59 -12.46 12.45
N TYR A 216 10.98 -13.36 11.71
CA TYR A 216 11.34 -14.78 11.67
C TYR A 216 12.26 -15.03 10.47
N GLY A 217 13.49 -15.38 10.76
CA GLY A 217 14.47 -15.76 9.74
C GLY A 217 14.56 -17.28 9.62
N HIS A 218 14.38 -17.80 8.42
CA HIS A 218 14.51 -19.21 8.07
C HIS A 218 15.77 -19.42 7.23
N PRO A 219 16.90 -19.82 7.84
CA PRO A 219 18.12 -20.07 7.09
C PRO A 219 17.97 -21.31 6.20
N ASP A 220 18.47 -21.25 4.98
CA ASP A 220 18.46 -22.37 4.05
C ASP A 220 19.59 -23.37 4.34
N LEU A 221 19.24 -24.43 5.05
CA LEU A 221 20.19 -25.50 5.42
C LEU A 221 20.24 -26.64 4.37
N THR A 222 19.31 -26.67 3.43
CA THR A 222 19.07 -27.84 2.57
C THR A 222 18.98 -27.49 1.07
N ALA A 223 19.32 -26.27 0.68
CA ALA A 223 19.13 -25.73 -0.68
C ALA A 223 17.66 -25.85 -1.15
N SER A 224 16.73 -25.46 -0.28
CA SER A 224 15.28 -25.50 -0.54
C SER A 224 14.62 -24.12 -0.53
N CYS A 225 15.39 -23.05 -0.43
CA CYS A 225 14.87 -21.67 -0.35
C CYS A 225 13.95 -21.31 -1.52
N LEU A 226 14.25 -21.81 -2.74
CA LEU A 226 13.41 -21.60 -3.91
C LEU A 226 12.07 -22.35 -3.81
N LEU A 227 12.06 -23.53 -3.21
CA LEU A 227 10.85 -24.31 -2.94
C LEU A 227 9.96 -23.57 -1.93
N ASP A 228 10.56 -23.07 -0.83
CA ASP A 228 9.84 -22.34 0.18
C ASP A 228 9.27 -21.03 -0.38
N PHE A 229 10.07 -20.29 -1.15
CA PHE A 229 9.61 -19.12 -1.87
C PHE A 229 8.41 -19.43 -2.78
N TYR A 230 8.50 -20.48 -3.58
CA TYR A 230 7.43 -20.88 -4.49
C TYR A 230 6.15 -21.27 -3.73
N SER A 231 6.28 -22.03 -2.66
CA SER A 231 5.15 -22.47 -1.83
C SER A 231 4.43 -21.27 -1.20
N ILE A 232 5.18 -20.34 -0.62
CA ILE A 232 4.63 -19.11 -0.03
C ILE A 232 4.00 -18.22 -1.12
N LEU A 233 4.64 -18.11 -2.30
CA LEU A 233 4.11 -17.34 -3.43
C LEU A 233 2.74 -17.85 -3.87
N LEU A 234 2.54 -19.17 -3.95
CA LEU A 234 1.24 -19.76 -4.30
C LEU A 234 0.16 -19.43 -3.25
N GLU A 235 0.52 -19.40 -1.99
CA GLU A 235 -0.40 -19.00 -0.92
C GLU A 235 -0.75 -17.50 -1.00
N LEU A 236 0.24 -16.65 -1.25
CA LEU A 236 0.02 -15.21 -1.46
C LEU A 236 -0.91 -14.94 -2.65
N LEU A 237 -0.72 -15.66 -3.74
CA LEU A 237 -1.57 -15.56 -4.92
C LEU A 237 -3.02 -15.96 -4.64
N LYS A 238 -3.24 -16.99 -3.84
CA LYS A 238 -4.59 -17.41 -3.43
C LYS A 238 -5.26 -16.39 -2.51
N ASP A 239 -4.48 -15.74 -1.64
CA ASP A 239 -4.97 -14.80 -0.64
C ASP A 239 -5.15 -13.37 -1.20
N THR A 240 -4.65 -13.08 -2.39
CA THR A 240 -4.70 -11.75 -2.99
C THR A 240 -5.48 -11.79 -4.31
N PRO A 241 -6.81 -11.67 -4.28
CA PRO A 241 -7.61 -11.64 -5.50
C PRO A 241 -7.30 -10.39 -6.32
N ALA A 242 -7.31 -10.54 -7.65
CA ALA A 242 -7.21 -9.47 -8.62
C ALA A 242 -8.27 -9.71 -9.72
N GLY A 243 -8.54 -8.70 -10.52
CA GLY A 243 -9.57 -8.79 -11.56
C GLY A 243 -9.65 -7.53 -12.39
N SER A 244 -10.77 -7.37 -13.09
CA SER A 244 -11.01 -6.24 -13.97
C SER A 244 -11.21 -4.94 -13.18
N PRO A 245 -10.61 -3.83 -13.61
CA PRO A 245 -10.79 -2.52 -12.98
C PRO A 245 -12.13 -1.89 -13.42
N ASP A 246 -12.67 -1.02 -12.59
CA ASP A 246 -13.67 -0.05 -13.07
C ASP A 246 -12.97 1.04 -13.89
N LEU A 247 -13.09 0.96 -15.20
CA LEU A 247 -12.45 1.90 -16.13
C LEU A 247 -12.90 3.34 -15.95
N ASN A 248 -14.13 3.57 -15.48
CA ASN A 248 -14.61 4.92 -15.24
C ASN A 248 -13.78 5.66 -14.18
N SER A 249 -13.22 4.93 -13.22
CA SER A 249 -12.33 5.47 -12.19
C SER A 249 -11.00 5.97 -12.75
N TYR A 250 -10.62 5.52 -13.96
CA TYR A 250 -9.36 5.87 -14.62
C TYR A 250 -9.49 6.93 -15.72
N TRP A 251 -10.72 7.23 -16.15
CA TRP A 251 -10.95 8.25 -17.17
C TRP A 251 -10.67 9.67 -16.60
N ARG A 252 -9.87 10.44 -17.34
CA ARG A 252 -9.56 11.85 -17.01
C ARG A 252 -8.80 12.07 -15.71
N MET A 253 -8.26 11.02 -15.14
CA MET A 253 -7.48 11.08 -13.92
C MET A 253 -6.08 11.65 -14.21
N PRO A 254 -5.59 12.68 -13.48
CA PRO A 254 -4.20 13.09 -13.57
C PRO A 254 -3.32 12.05 -12.89
N LEU A 255 -2.32 11.54 -13.59
CA LEU A 255 -1.31 10.67 -12.99
C LEU A 255 -0.38 11.49 -12.10
N THR A 256 -0.28 11.10 -10.84
CA THR A 256 0.59 11.75 -9.86
C THR A 256 1.53 10.72 -9.25
N SER A 257 2.79 11.10 -9.05
CA SER A 257 3.69 10.37 -8.16
C SER A 257 3.62 11.01 -6.78
N GLY A 258 3.22 10.27 -5.79
CA GLY A 258 3.06 10.80 -4.45
C GLY A 258 3.11 9.72 -3.38
N SER A 259 3.32 10.16 -2.15
CA SER A 259 3.50 9.26 -1.00
C SER A 259 2.20 8.70 -0.44
N ARG A 260 1.04 9.23 -0.84
CA ARG A 260 -0.25 8.83 -0.28
C ARG A 260 -1.31 8.69 -1.36
N SER A 261 -2.09 7.62 -1.27
CA SER A 261 -3.34 7.49 -2.00
C SER A 261 -4.51 7.75 -1.06
N TYR A 262 -5.50 8.49 -1.53
CA TYR A 262 -6.74 8.68 -0.81
C TYR A 262 -7.93 8.68 -1.76
N SER A 263 -9.06 8.22 -1.28
CA SER A 263 -10.34 8.32 -1.97
C SER A 263 -11.42 8.73 -0.96
N PHE A 264 -12.43 9.43 -1.45
CA PHE A 264 -13.59 9.78 -0.66
C PHE A 264 -14.78 8.95 -1.10
N SER A 265 -15.55 8.42 -0.15
CA SER A 265 -16.90 8.02 -0.46
C SER A 265 -17.79 9.27 -0.55
N HIS A 266 -18.83 9.18 -1.37
CA HIS A 266 -19.76 10.28 -1.62
C HIS A 266 -20.44 10.71 -0.33
N GLY A 267 -20.24 11.96 0.06
CA GLY A 267 -20.82 12.50 1.27
C GLY A 267 -20.65 14.02 1.36
N ALA A 268 -20.67 14.53 2.58
CA ALA A 268 -20.58 15.96 2.89
C ALA A 268 -19.26 16.61 2.47
N THR A 269 -18.22 15.81 2.19
CA THR A 269 -16.90 16.32 1.73
C THR A 269 -16.83 16.55 0.22
N ALA A 270 -17.78 16.04 -0.56
CA ALA A 270 -17.80 16.17 -2.02
C ALA A 270 -18.64 17.35 -2.54
N GLU A 271 -18.73 18.40 -1.76
CA GLU A 271 -19.50 19.61 -2.10
C GLU A 271 -18.76 20.50 -3.11
N MET A 272 -19.53 21.04 -4.07
CA MET A 272 -19.04 22.06 -5.00
C MET A 272 -19.22 23.45 -4.40
N LEU A 273 -18.11 24.18 -4.27
CA LEU A 273 -18.09 25.55 -3.82
C LEU A 273 -17.80 26.51 -4.96
N THR A 274 -18.11 27.80 -4.80
CA THR A 274 -17.85 28.82 -5.80
C THR A 274 -16.88 29.86 -5.26
N CYS A 275 -15.71 29.96 -5.89
CA CYS A 275 -14.77 31.04 -5.63
C CYS A 275 -15.15 32.26 -6.47
N PRO A 276 -15.23 33.48 -5.89
CA PRO A 276 -15.56 34.69 -6.63
C PRO A 276 -14.58 35.02 -7.77
N ARG A 277 -13.33 34.56 -7.64
CA ARG A 277 -12.26 34.83 -8.63
C ARG A 277 -12.06 33.72 -9.65
N HIS A 278 -12.29 32.46 -9.26
CA HIS A 278 -11.89 31.31 -10.08
C HIS A 278 -13.07 30.38 -10.44
N GLY A 279 -14.28 30.70 -10.04
CA GLY A 279 -15.46 29.88 -10.34
C GLY A 279 -15.63 28.66 -9.44
N ALA A 280 -16.35 27.65 -9.91
CA ALA A 280 -16.69 26.47 -9.14
C ALA A 280 -15.45 25.57 -8.89
N TYR A 281 -15.33 25.05 -7.68
CA TYR A 281 -14.32 24.07 -7.30
C TYR A 281 -14.87 23.05 -6.32
N LEU A 282 -14.30 21.84 -6.33
CA LEU A 282 -14.69 20.78 -5.40
C LEU A 282 -14.03 21.05 -4.03
N LYS A 283 -14.84 21.05 -2.98
CA LYS A 283 -14.38 21.07 -1.58
C LYS A 283 -13.44 19.89 -1.34
N ARG A 284 -12.27 20.12 -0.75
CA ARG A 284 -11.25 19.10 -0.50
C ARG A 284 -10.71 19.23 0.92
N ILE A 285 -10.35 18.10 1.50
CA ILE A 285 -9.54 18.12 2.72
C ILE A 285 -8.12 18.56 2.34
N SER A 286 -7.52 19.44 3.11
CA SER A 286 -6.16 19.90 2.88
C SER A 286 -5.16 18.74 3.00
N GLU A 287 -4.05 18.78 2.27
CA GLU A 287 -3.01 17.75 2.36
C GLU A 287 -2.44 17.64 3.78
N ARG A 288 -2.33 18.76 4.48
CA ARG A 288 -1.94 18.83 5.89
C ARG A 288 -2.91 18.05 6.78
N ASP A 289 -4.22 18.25 6.56
CA ASP A 289 -5.23 17.62 7.40
C ASP A 289 -5.46 16.16 7.03
N LEU A 290 -5.30 15.78 5.77
CA LEU A 290 -5.21 14.37 5.37
C LEU A 290 -4.06 13.65 6.09
N THR A 291 -2.90 14.30 6.19
CA THR A 291 -1.76 13.76 6.93
C THR A 291 -2.08 13.62 8.42
N ARG A 292 -2.68 14.65 9.02
CA ARG A 292 -3.13 14.64 10.42
C ARG A 292 -4.15 13.55 10.71
N ILE A 293 -5.14 13.38 9.83
CA ILE A 293 -6.15 12.31 9.94
C ILE A 293 -5.48 10.94 9.85
N ALA A 294 -4.58 10.74 8.88
CA ALA A 294 -3.88 9.47 8.70
C ALA A 294 -2.99 9.12 9.90
N ASP A 295 -2.22 10.09 10.40
CA ASP A 295 -1.28 9.87 11.51
C ASP A 295 -2.02 9.57 12.82
N PHE A 296 -3.09 10.29 13.10
CA PHE A 296 -3.99 9.98 14.24
C PHE A 296 -4.59 8.58 14.09
N SER A 297 -5.14 8.27 12.93
CA SER A 297 -5.89 7.03 12.71
C SER A 297 -5.00 5.77 12.76
N ARG A 298 -3.68 5.89 12.53
CA ARG A 298 -2.76 4.74 12.68
C ARG A 298 -2.70 4.21 14.10
N SER A 299 -2.74 5.10 15.08
CA SER A 299 -2.68 4.79 16.52
C SER A 299 -4.05 4.69 17.16
N ALA A 300 -5.10 5.17 16.50
CA ALA A 300 -6.46 5.16 17.04
C ALA A 300 -7.01 3.74 17.18
N GLU A 301 -7.77 3.50 18.22
CA GLU A 301 -8.53 2.27 18.37
C GLU A 301 -9.54 2.10 17.24
N ARG A 302 -9.79 0.84 16.89
CA ARG A 302 -10.79 0.51 15.90
C ARG A 302 -12.17 0.56 16.53
N ILE A 303 -13.17 0.92 15.74
CA ILE A 303 -14.54 1.05 16.21
C ILE A 303 -15.45 0.04 15.53
N ASN A 304 -16.32 -0.57 16.30
CA ASN A 304 -17.44 -1.33 15.81
C ASN A 304 -18.50 -0.33 15.31
N TRP A 305 -18.60 -0.20 13.99
CA TRP A 305 -19.45 0.81 13.38
C TRP A 305 -20.94 0.65 13.70
N VAL A 306 -21.44 -0.58 13.74
CA VAL A 306 -22.86 -0.84 14.07
C VAL A 306 -23.18 -0.41 15.51
N LYS A 307 -22.29 -0.75 16.45
CA LYS A 307 -22.46 -0.33 17.86
C LYS A 307 -22.32 1.19 18.01
N ALA A 308 -21.41 1.82 17.25
CA ALA A 308 -21.25 3.27 17.26
C ALA A 308 -22.49 4.01 16.76
N ILE A 309 -23.15 3.52 15.72
CA ILE A 309 -24.41 4.06 15.21
C ILE A 309 -25.51 3.92 16.28
N ASP A 310 -25.64 2.74 16.85
CA ASP A 310 -26.62 2.46 17.88
C ASP A 310 -26.51 3.42 19.08
N LEU A 311 -25.30 3.55 19.61
CA LEU A 311 -25.00 4.45 20.72
C LEU A 311 -25.20 5.95 20.35
N ALA A 312 -24.79 6.35 19.13
CA ALA A 312 -25.03 7.72 18.67
C ALA A 312 -26.52 8.04 18.52
N GLY A 313 -27.33 7.04 18.16
CA GLY A 313 -28.80 7.14 18.04
C GLY A 313 -29.55 7.06 19.36
N GLY A 314 -28.87 6.92 20.51
CA GLY A 314 -29.47 6.80 21.81
C GLY A 314 -29.70 5.39 22.33
N GLY A 315 -28.99 4.40 21.71
CA GLY A 315 -28.95 3.03 22.21
C GLY A 315 -28.33 2.90 23.60
N GLU A 316 -28.64 1.82 24.31
CA GLU A 316 -28.11 1.53 25.63
C GLU A 316 -26.62 1.16 25.59
N GLY A 317 -25.86 1.67 26.58
CA GLY A 317 -24.42 1.40 26.75
C GLY A 317 -23.57 2.66 26.85
N ASN A 318 -22.26 2.49 26.94
CA ASN A 318 -21.31 3.59 26.97
C ASN A 318 -20.49 3.67 25.67
N ASN A 319 -19.85 4.81 25.40
CA ASN A 319 -19.09 5.01 24.17
C ASN A 319 -17.88 4.07 24.04
N GLU A 320 -17.31 3.60 25.15
CA GLU A 320 -16.15 2.71 25.15
C GLU A 320 -16.48 1.34 24.55
N GLU A 321 -17.73 0.88 24.69
CA GLU A 321 -18.19 -0.38 24.12
C GLU A 321 -18.13 -0.45 22.59
N ALA A 322 -18.07 0.70 21.91
CA ALA A 322 -17.91 0.76 20.47
C ALA A 322 -16.45 0.61 20.02
N TYR A 323 -15.48 0.81 20.93
CA TYR A 323 -14.06 0.75 20.59
C TYR A 323 -13.50 -0.63 20.87
N GLU A 324 -13.17 -1.35 19.81
CA GLU A 324 -12.63 -2.69 19.87
C GLU A 324 -11.47 -2.85 18.88
N ARG A 325 -10.41 -3.52 19.31
CA ARG A 325 -9.27 -3.87 18.46
C ARG A 325 -9.54 -5.19 17.73
N GLN A 326 -10.36 -5.15 16.68
CA GLN A 326 -10.64 -6.33 15.87
C GLN A 326 -10.24 -6.14 14.40
N PRO A 327 -9.80 -7.21 13.70
CA PRO A 327 -9.57 -7.17 12.26
C PRO A 327 -10.84 -6.77 11.50
N GLY A 328 -10.72 -5.91 10.51
CA GLY A 328 -11.84 -5.45 9.69
C GLY A 328 -12.67 -4.30 10.25
N MET A 329 -12.44 -3.89 11.50
CA MET A 329 -13.08 -2.70 12.07
C MET A 329 -12.48 -1.43 11.47
N VAL A 330 -13.34 -0.41 11.33
CA VAL A 330 -12.94 0.91 10.84
C VAL A 330 -12.35 1.75 11.97
N ARG A 331 -11.67 2.83 11.62
CA ARG A 331 -11.20 3.83 12.58
C ARG A 331 -12.07 5.06 12.48
N ILE A 332 -12.22 5.78 13.58
CA ILE A 332 -12.91 7.07 13.62
C ILE A 332 -11.92 8.18 13.96
N PHE A 333 -11.96 9.27 13.22
CA PHE A 333 -11.15 10.44 13.52
C PHE A 333 -11.78 11.22 14.68
N ASN A 334 -11.21 11.06 15.89
CA ASN A 334 -11.69 11.68 17.12
C ASN A 334 -10.50 12.17 17.98
N PRO A 335 -9.71 13.14 17.51
CA PRO A 335 -8.54 13.62 18.24
C PRO A 335 -8.89 14.31 19.55
N ASP A 336 -10.12 14.83 19.69
CA ASP A 336 -10.56 15.58 20.87
C ASP A 336 -11.24 14.67 21.92
N GLY A 337 -11.38 13.35 21.63
CA GLY A 337 -11.98 12.38 22.57
C GLY A 337 -13.46 12.60 22.85
N LEU A 338 -14.21 13.17 21.91
CA LEU A 338 -15.62 13.54 22.09
C LEU A 338 -16.51 12.29 22.12
N PRO A 339 -17.68 12.37 22.83
CA PRO A 339 -18.69 11.32 22.77
C PRO A 339 -19.25 11.11 21.35
N LEU A 340 -19.66 9.89 21.03
CA LEU A 340 -20.18 9.53 19.70
C LEU A 340 -21.38 10.35 19.26
N THR A 341 -22.27 10.69 20.18
CA THR A 341 -23.43 11.57 19.93
C THR A 341 -23.01 12.96 19.47
N GLU A 342 -21.99 13.54 20.10
CA GLU A 342 -21.47 14.85 19.73
C GLU A 342 -20.70 14.81 18.39
N LEU A 343 -19.98 13.71 18.14
CA LEU A 343 -19.23 13.53 16.93
C LEU A 343 -20.10 13.35 15.69
N LEU A 344 -21.11 12.47 15.79
CA LEU A 344 -21.81 11.90 14.64
C LEU A 344 -23.16 12.58 14.36
N MET A 345 -23.75 13.24 15.37
CA MET A 345 -25.09 13.81 15.21
C MET A 345 -25.04 15.27 14.78
N LYS A 346 -25.83 15.62 13.78
CA LYS A 346 -26.13 17.01 13.44
C LYS A 346 -27.03 17.63 14.49
N PRO A 347 -27.09 18.98 14.58
CA PRO A 347 -28.00 19.67 15.49
C PRO A 347 -29.48 19.30 15.33
N ASN A 348 -29.88 18.83 14.15
CA ASN A 348 -31.23 18.37 13.84
C ASN A 348 -31.46 16.88 14.17
N GLY A 349 -30.57 16.24 14.89
CA GLY A 349 -30.69 14.83 15.26
C GLY A 349 -30.42 13.81 14.15
N VAL A 350 -29.85 14.25 13.04
CA VAL A 350 -29.51 13.35 11.91
C VAL A 350 -28.07 12.87 12.02
N LEU A 351 -27.88 11.56 11.97
CA LEU A 351 -26.55 10.94 11.90
C LEU A 351 -25.84 11.37 10.61
N SER A 352 -24.60 11.87 10.76
CA SER A 352 -23.83 12.33 9.61
C SER A 352 -22.33 12.12 9.80
N TYR A 353 -21.72 11.51 8.80
CA TYR A 353 -20.29 11.28 8.71
C TYR A 353 -19.92 11.11 7.24
N ASP A 354 -18.63 11.14 6.94
CA ASP A 354 -18.09 10.70 5.67
C ASP A 354 -17.07 9.60 5.89
N SER A 355 -16.68 8.90 4.84
CA SER A 355 -15.68 7.86 4.89
C SER A 355 -14.54 8.23 3.96
N VAL A 356 -13.34 8.26 4.51
CA VAL A 356 -12.11 8.55 3.78
C VAL A 356 -11.22 7.32 3.83
N GLU A 357 -10.72 6.89 2.68
CA GLU A 357 -9.70 5.87 2.63
C GLU A 357 -8.34 6.53 2.43
N ILE A 358 -7.45 6.37 3.41
CA ILE A 358 -6.10 6.94 3.37
C ILE A 358 -5.10 5.81 3.57
N ASP A 359 -4.20 5.62 2.61
CA ASP A 359 -3.19 4.55 2.64
C ASP A 359 -3.82 3.16 2.93
N GLY A 360 -5.10 2.96 2.48
CA GLY A 360 -5.93 1.77 2.68
C GLY A 360 -6.47 1.54 4.08
N MET A 361 -6.45 2.55 4.90
CA MET A 361 -7.25 2.57 6.12
C MET A 361 -8.58 3.25 5.82
N THR A 362 -9.69 2.59 6.15
CA THR A 362 -10.99 3.25 6.17
C THR A 362 -11.09 4.06 7.46
N VAL A 363 -11.21 5.36 7.31
CA VAL A 363 -11.37 6.30 8.41
C VAL A 363 -12.70 6.99 8.29
N LEU A 364 -13.52 6.89 9.31
CA LEU A 364 -14.77 7.65 9.42
C LEU A 364 -14.44 9.05 9.90
N LEU A 365 -14.86 10.03 9.10
CA LEU A 365 -14.74 11.44 9.41
C LEU A 365 -16.10 11.93 9.93
N PRO A 366 -16.25 12.18 11.25
CA PRO A 366 -17.49 12.58 11.84
C PRO A 366 -17.99 13.96 11.40
N TYR A 367 -19.29 14.19 11.48
CA TYR A 367 -19.91 15.48 11.18
C TYR A 367 -19.27 16.64 11.91
N HIS A 368 -18.89 16.46 13.18
CA HIS A 368 -18.23 17.49 13.99
C HIS A 368 -17.04 18.12 13.27
N TYR A 369 -16.19 17.28 12.65
CA TYR A 369 -15.02 17.75 11.90
C TYR A 369 -15.35 18.18 10.47
N ILE A 370 -16.36 17.57 9.84
CA ILE A 370 -16.82 17.98 8.50
C ILE A 370 -17.40 19.39 8.53
N ALA A 371 -18.10 19.75 9.62
CA ALA A 371 -18.70 21.07 9.77
C ALA A 371 -17.66 22.20 10.01
N ARG A 372 -16.41 21.87 10.28
CA ARG A 372 -15.32 22.84 10.49
C ARG A 372 -14.66 23.19 9.18
N ASP A 373 -14.63 24.48 8.86
CA ASP A 373 -14.02 24.98 7.62
C ASP A 373 -12.49 24.86 7.62
N ASP A 374 -11.85 24.74 8.80
CA ASP A 374 -10.40 24.63 8.94
C ASP A 374 -9.81 23.32 8.40
N LEU A 375 -10.62 22.29 8.18
CA LEU A 375 -10.18 21.03 7.55
C LEU A 375 -10.12 21.10 6.04
N PHE A 376 -10.78 22.06 5.41
CA PHE A 376 -10.93 22.09 3.96
C PHE A 376 -10.03 23.15 3.33
N GLU A 377 -9.53 22.82 2.15
CA GLU A 377 -8.82 23.79 1.34
C GLU A 377 -9.77 24.85 0.84
N GLU A 378 -9.34 26.12 0.95
CA GLU A 378 -9.90 27.19 0.16
C GLU A 378 -9.70 26.90 -1.34
N CYS A 379 -10.21 27.76 -2.21
CA CYS A 379 -10.03 27.57 -3.64
C CYS A 379 -8.58 27.18 -4.00
N PRO A 380 -8.34 26.02 -4.63
CA PRO A 380 -6.99 25.52 -4.90
C PRO A 380 -6.12 26.47 -5.74
N THR A 381 -6.77 27.31 -6.55
CA THR A 381 -6.07 28.33 -7.36
C THR A 381 -5.64 29.49 -6.48
N CYS A 382 -6.48 29.95 -5.56
CA CYS A 382 -6.11 30.98 -4.57
C CYS A 382 -4.92 30.52 -3.73
N THR A 383 -4.96 29.30 -3.22
CA THR A 383 -3.88 28.70 -2.40
C THR A 383 -2.55 28.66 -3.17
N LYS A 384 -2.59 28.25 -4.45
CA LYS A 384 -1.39 28.22 -5.30
C LYS A 384 -0.85 29.62 -5.58
N GLU A 385 -1.71 30.61 -5.80
CA GLU A 385 -1.32 32.01 -6.01
C GLU A 385 -0.69 32.61 -4.76
N ALA A 386 -1.29 32.39 -3.59
CA ALA A 386 -0.75 32.82 -2.30
C ALA A 386 0.65 32.24 -2.04
N ALA A 387 0.84 30.93 -2.30
CA ALA A 387 2.12 30.27 -2.17
C ALA A 387 3.20 30.81 -3.12
N ARG A 388 2.81 31.20 -4.34
CA ARG A 388 3.73 31.84 -5.31
C ARG A 388 4.12 33.26 -4.88
N THR A 389 3.19 34.00 -4.30
CA THR A 389 3.44 35.37 -3.81
C THR A 389 4.36 35.34 -2.60
N ALA A 390 4.13 34.42 -1.65
CA ALA A 390 4.99 34.22 -0.48
C ALA A 390 6.45 33.87 -0.84
N LYS A 391 6.66 33.10 -1.92
CA LYS A 391 8.00 32.77 -2.43
C LYS A 391 8.71 33.92 -3.13
N LYS A 392 7.98 34.96 -3.57
CA LYS A 392 8.52 36.11 -4.28
C LYS A 392 8.89 37.28 -3.37
N THR A 393 8.53 37.25 -2.08
CA THR A 393 8.91 38.30 -1.13
C THR A 393 10.36 38.03 -0.70
N PRO A 394 11.36 38.83 -1.05
CA PRO A 394 12.74 38.59 -0.65
C PRO A 394 12.84 38.81 0.85
N SER A 395 13.52 37.88 1.53
CA SER A 395 13.94 38.08 2.91
C SER A 395 14.71 39.40 3.03
N SER A 396 14.23 40.31 3.85
CA SER A 396 14.91 41.60 4.13
C SER A 396 16.38 41.32 4.54
N PRO A 397 17.35 42.13 4.08
CA PRO A 397 18.75 41.94 4.45
C PRO A 397 18.91 42.09 5.97
N ARG A 398 19.56 41.11 6.60
CA ARG A 398 20.01 41.22 7.99
C ARG A 398 20.87 42.47 8.09
N SER A 399 20.43 43.42 8.90
CA SER A 399 21.21 44.59 9.30
C SER A 399 22.52 44.10 9.95
N ALA A 400 23.60 44.33 9.26
CA ALA A 400 24.92 44.26 9.87
C ALA A 400 25.06 45.38 10.90
N SER A 401 24.96 45.06 12.17
CA SER A 401 25.46 45.95 13.24
C SER A 401 26.95 45.63 13.43
N GLY A 402 27.78 46.43 12.82
CA GLY A 402 29.18 46.57 13.24
C GLY A 402 29.26 47.45 14.49
N THR A 403 29.99 47.01 15.40
CA THR A 403 31.09 47.66 16.15
C THR A 403 31.65 46.65 17.14
#